data_a70ddbb23a4561c5c270b2cb40722402
#
_entry.id   a70ddbb23a4561c5c270b2cb40722402
#
_cell.length_a   1.000
_cell.length_b   1.000
_cell.length_c   1.000
_cell.angle_alpha   90.00
_cell.angle_beta   90.00
_cell.angle_gamma   90.00
#
_symmetry.space_group_name_H-M   'P 1'
#
loop_
_entity.id
_entity.type
_entity.pdbx_description
1 polymer ?
#
loop_
_entity_poly.entity_id
_entity_poly.type
_entity_poly.pdbx_seq_one_letter_code
_entity_poly.pdbx_strand_id
1 'polypeptide(L)'
;MKLHKSTALAGFKPLKSEVITGSKVKLREKKLADVRNDYRWQSDPELAGLDAAPTLIMSFSIYLLDYATEIHRSKPNKYPLAVETLDGRHIGNCTCYDIDGKKGEAQLGIMIGDRDYWDKGYGTDTVSTMADHVFLTTSLHRLYLKTLDSNLRAQKCFQKCGFTPCGHLRRNGHHFLLMELKREQWDKRQALAHDNRGVLEG
;
A
#
# COMPACT_ATOMS: atom_id res chain seq x y z
N MET A 1 -2.67 -33.59 -20.87
CA MET A 1 -3.23 -32.31 -20.36
C MET A 1 -2.86 -32.21 -18.89
N LYS A 2 -1.71 -31.57 -18.59
CA LYS A 2 -1.20 -31.44 -17.20
C LYS A 2 -1.84 -30.21 -16.57
N LEU A 3 -2.70 -30.43 -15.59
CA LEU A 3 -3.19 -29.36 -14.70
C LEU A 3 -2.00 -28.73 -13.97
N HIS A 4 -1.73 -27.46 -14.24
CA HIS A 4 -0.85 -26.66 -13.42
C HIS A 4 -1.53 -26.48 -12.05
N LYS A 5 -1.08 -27.24 -11.05
CA LYS A 5 -1.38 -26.97 -9.65
C LYS A 5 -0.80 -25.60 -9.33
N SER A 6 -1.68 -24.63 -9.12
CA SER A 6 -1.34 -23.34 -8.51
C SER A 6 -0.65 -23.61 -7.18
N THR A 7 0.65 -23.39 -7.13
CA THR A 7 1.41 -23.45 -5.88
C THR A 7 0.99 -22.24 -5.07
N ALA A 8 0.09 -22.47 -4.11
CA ALA A 8 -0.26 -21.46 -3.12
C ALA A 8 1.05 -20.96 -2.48
N LEU A 9 1.24 -19.65 -2.52
CA LEU A 9 2.38 -18.96 -1.91
C LEU A 9 2.46 -19.37 -0.44
N ALA A 10 3.46 -20.18 -0.09
CA ALA A 10 3.66 -20.67 1.26
C ALA A 10 3.87 -19.44 2.18
N GLY A 11 2.90 -19.18 3.05
CA GLY A 11 2.99 -18.16 4.11
C GLY A 11 2.17 -16.89 3.92
N PHE A 12 1.71 -16.53 2.72
CA PHE A 12 0.82 -15.38 2.58
C PHE A 12 -0.64 -15.82 2.81
N LYS A 13 -1.12 -15.71 4.05
CA LYS A 13 -2.56 -15.83 4.32
C LYS A 13 -3.23 -14.55 3.79
N PRO A 14 -4.22 -14.68 2.87
CA PRO A 14 -5.03 -13.52 2.54
C PRO A 14 -5.60 -12.95 3.84
N LEU A 15 -5.53 -11.62 3.99
CA LEU A 15 -6.14 -10.84 5.07
C LEU A 15 -7.67 -10.99 5.03
N LYS A 16 -8.19 -12.20 5.18
CA LYS A 16 -9.64 -12.42 5.30
C LYS A 16 -10.06 -11.93 6.67
N SER A 17 -10.76 -10.81 6.69
CA SER A 17 -11.45 -10.20 7.83
C SER A 17 -10.60 -9.53 8.93
N GLU A 18 -9.29 -9.51 8.86
CA GLU A 18 -8.46 -8.88 9.88
C GLU A 18 -8.22 -7.40 9.55
N VAL A 19 -8.54 -6.52 10.49
CA VAL A 19 -8.22 -5.10 10.42
C VAL A 19 -6.83 -4.89 11.00
N ILE A 20 -5.91 -4.36 10.20
CA ILE A 20 -4.56 -4.02 10.67
C ILE A 20 -4.61 -2.60 11.22
N THR A 21 -4.24 -2.42 12.48
CA THR A 21 -4.33 -1.12 13.16
C THR A 21 -2.94 -0.54 13.36
N GLY A 22 -2.73 0.66 12.84
CA GLY A 22 -1.58 1.52 13.09
C GLY A 22 -1.84 2.52 14.21
N SER A 23 -1.00 3.54 14.31
CA SER A 23 -1.16 4.60 15.32
C SER A 23 -2.22 5.64 14.95
N LYS A 24 -2.49 5.83 13.65
CA LYS A 24 -3.44 6.83 13.10
C LYS A 24 -4.45 6.20 12.14
N VAL A 25 -4.15 5.01 11.59
CA VAL A 25 -4.96 4.38 10.56
C VAL A 25 -5.37 2.96 10.90
N LYS A 26 -6.45 2.52 10.25
CA LYS A 26 -6.84 1.11 10.10
C LYS A 26 -6.76 0.75 8.63
N LEU A 27 -6.16 -0.38 8.30
CA LEU A 27 -6.16 -0.98 6.97
C LEU A 27 -7.16 -2.13 6.98
N ARG A 28 -8.17 -2.06 6.15
CA ARG A 28 -9.25 -3.05 6.08
C ARG A 28 -9.61 -3.42 4.66
N GLU A 29 -10.29 -4.53 4.50
CA GLU A 29 -10.87 -4.88 3.21
C GLU A 29 -11.77 -3.76 2.67
N LYS A 30 -11.78 -3.62 1.35
CA LYS A 30 -12.64 -2.68 0.64
C LYS A 30 -14.12 -3.06 0.82
N LYS A 31 -14.98 -2.05 0.92
CA LYS A 31 -16.42 -2.19 1.03
C LYS A 31 -17.11 -1.45 -0.11
N LEU A 32 -18.34 -1.83 -0.42
CA LEU A 32 -19.12 -1.10 -1.43
C LEU A 32 -19.33 0.38 -1.05
N ALA A 33 -19.38 0.68 0.25
CA ALA A 33 -19.47 2.07 0.75
C ALA A 33 -18.26 2.95 0.36
N ASP A 34 -17.10 2.36 0.03
CA ASP A 34 -15.89 3.09 -0.35
C ASP A 34 -15.96 3.63 -1.79
N VAL A 35 -16.85 3.10 -2.61
CA VAL A 35 -16.92 3.35 -4.07
C VAL A 35 -16.99 4.84 -4.44
N ARG A 36 -17.72 5.67 -3.66
CA ARG A 36 -17.86 7.11 -3.94
C ARG A 36 -16.55 7.85 -3.76
N ASN A 37 -15.80 7.52 -2.73
CA ASN A 37 -14.48 8.11 -2.47
C ASN A 37 -13.49 7.65 -3.53
N ASP A 38 -13.44 6.36 -3.83
CA ASP A 38 -12.55 5.81 -4.85
C ASP A 38 -12.81 6.41 -6.23
N TYR A 39 -14.08 6.54 -6.62
CA TYR A 39 -14.46 7.20 -7.87
C TYR A 39 -13.99 8.64 -7.90
N ARG A 40 -14.26 9.42 -6.84
CA ARG A 40 -13.84 10.81 -6.74
C ARG A 40 -12.33 10.97 -6.87
N TRP A 41 -11.56 10.11 -6.21
CA TRP A 41 -10.10 10.18 -6.25
C TRP A 41 -9.52 9.75 -7.59
N GLN A 42 -10.08 8.74 -8.24
CA GLN A 42 -9.63 8.30 -9.56
C GLN A 42 -10.05 9.26 -10.68
N SER A 43 -11.14 10.01 -10.49
CA SER A 43 -11.60 11.05 -11.41
C SER A 43 -10.94 12.40 -11.18
N ASP A 44 -10.10 12.53 -10.16
CA ASP A 44 -9.33 13.75 -9.86
C ASP A 44 -8.03 13.76 -10.67
N PRO A 45 -7.83 14.76 -11.59
CA PRO A 45 -6.64 14.77 -12.45
C PRO A 45 -5.32 14.91 -11.70
N GLU A 46 -5.30 15.65 -10.57
CA GLU A 46 -4.09 15.81 -9.76
C GLU A 46 -3.71 14.50 -9.09
N LEU A 47 -4.68 13.80 -8.47
CA LEU A 47 -4.43 12.51 -7.84
C LEU A 47 -4.01 11.45 -8.85
N ALA A 48 -4.68 11.39 -10.00
CA ALA A 48 -4.31 10.51 -11.11
C ALA A 48 -2.89 10.82 -11.61
N GLY A 49 -2.55 12.12 -11.75
CA GLY A 49 -1.21 12.57 -12.13
C GLY A 49 -0.13 12.15 -11.13
N LEU A 50 -0.38 12.25 -9.82
CA LEU A 50 0.55 11.81 -8.77
C LEU A 50 0.75 10.28 -8.75
N ASP A 51 -0.22 9.52 -9.24
CA ASP A 51 -0.15 8.05 -9.37
C ASP A 51 0.38 7.61 -10.75
N ALA A 52 0.70 8.57 -11.63
CA ALA A 52 1.06 8.34 -13.04
C ALA A 52 0.02 7.48 -13.78
N ALA A 53 -1.25 7.66 -13.44
CA ALA A 53 -2.39 6.96 -14.00
C ALA A 53 -3.23 7.92 -14.87
N PRO A 54 -3.95 7.40 -15.87
CA PRO A 54 -4.94 8.20 -16.59
C PRO A 54 -6.10 8.56 -15.65
N THR A 55 -6.60 9.79 -15.78
CA THR A 55 -7.80 10.23 -15.08
C THR A 55 -9.00 9.38 -15.51
N LEU A 56 -9.77 8.91 -14.55
CA LEU A 56 -10.98 8.13 -14.81
C LEU A 56 -12.06 9.02 -15.47
N ILE A 57 -12.53 8.62 -16.64
CA ILE A 57 -13.53 9.40 -17.44
C ILE A 57 -14.90 8.71 -17.55
N MET A 58 -15.04 7.46 -17.04
CA MET A 58 -16.33 6.76 -17.08
C MET A 58 -17.34 7.37 -16.09
N SER A 59 -18.63 7.15 -16.34
CA SER A 59 -19.68 7.60 -15.41
C SER A 59 -19.65 6.84 -14.09
N PHE A 60 -20.15 7.47 -13.01
CA PHE A 60 -20.22 6.80 -11.70
C PHE A 60 -21.04 5.51 -11.74
N SER A 61 -22.12 5.45 -12.53
CA SER A 61 -22.96 4.25 -12.63
C SER A 61 -22.21 3.05 -13.19
N ILE A 62 -21.39 3.26 -14.23
CA ILE A 62 -20.54 2.21 -14.82
C ILE A 62 -19.46 1.79 -13.81
N TYR A 63 -18.79 2.77 -13.19
CA TYR A 63 -17.78 2.50 -12.18
C TYR A 63 -18.32 1.70 -10.99
N LEU A 64 -19.54 2.00 -10.52
CA LEU A 64 -20.19 1.29 -9.42
C LEU A 64 -20.42 -0.20 -9.75
N LEU A 65 -20.86 -0.51 -10.98
CA LEU A 65 -21.06 -1.90 -11.41
C LEU A 65 -19.73 -2.67 -11.45
N ASP A 66 -18.69 -2.07 -12.03
CA ASP A 66 -17.36 -2.66 -12.08
C ASP A 66 -16.79 -2.86 -10.68
N TYR A 67 -16.92 -1.85 -9.81
CA TYR A 67 -16.45 -1.90 -8.44
C TYR A 67 -17.13 -3.01 -7.61
N ALA A 68 -18.45 -3.13 -7.71
CA ALA A 68 -19.20 -4.17 -7.00
C ALA A 68 -18.78 -5.59 -7.40
N THR A 69 -18.38 -5.76 -8.67
CA THR A 69 -17.85 -7.04 -9.16
C THR A 69 -16.42 -7.29 -8.66
N GLU A 70 -15.58 -6.27 -8.69
CA GLU A 70 -14.15 -6.38 -8.40
C GLU A 70 -13.83 -6.53 -6.90
N ILE A 71 -14.61 -5.94 -5.98
CA ILE A 71 -14.34 -6.05 -4.53
C ILE A 71 -14.50 -7.48 -4.01
N HIS A 72 -15.32 -8.31 -4.67
CA HIS A 72 -15.52 -9.71 -4.31
C HIS A 72 -14.59 -10.67 -5.05
N ARG A 73 -13.81 -10.16 -6.02
CA ARG A 73 -12.91 -10.96 -6.83
C ARG A 73 -11.58 -11.18 -6.12
N SER A 74 -11.32 -12.41 -5.69
CA SER A 74 -10.02 -12.79 -5.13
C SER A 74 -8.93 -12.66 -6.20
N LYS A 75 -7.87 -11.90 -5.89
CA LYS A 75 -6.68 -11.75 -6.74
C LYS A 75 -5.48 -12.32 -5.98
N PRO A 76 -4.92 -13.47 -6.38
CA PRO A 76 -3.90 -14.18 -5.59
C PRO A 76 -2.62 -13.36 -5.32
N ASN A 77 -2.33 -12.37 -6.17
CA ASN A 77 -1.10 -11.57 -6.09
C ASN A 77 -1.38 -10.09 -5.82
N LYS A 78 -2.58 -9.74 -5.30
CA LYS A 78 -2.95 -8.35 -5.03
C LYS A 78 -3.91 -8.24 -3.85
N TYR A 79 -3.54 -7.42 -2.85
CA TYR A 79 -4.31 -7.15 -1.64
C TYR A 79 -4.65 -5.66 -1.56
N PRO A 80 -5.79 -5.25 -2.13
CA PRO A 80 -6.27 -3.89 -2.04
C PRO A 80 -6.98 -3.68 -0.68
N LEU A 81 -6.53 -2.67 0.06
CA LEU A 81 -7.10 -2.28 1.34
C LEU A 81 -7.57 -0.82 1.29
N ALA A 82 -8.63 -0.53 2.02
CA ALA A 82 -9.02 0.83 2.35
C ALA A 82 -8.17 1.33 3.53
N VAL A 83 -7.74 2.57 3.45
CA VAL A 83 -7.12 3.30 4.56
C VAL A 83 -8.19 4.10 5.26
N GLU A 84 -8.42 3.80 6.52
CA GLU A 84 -9.44 4.42 7.36
C GLU A 84 -8.78 5.06 8.58
N THR A 85 -9.27 6.20 9.02
CA THR A 85 -8.85 6.79 10.31
C THR A 85 -9.33 5.93 11.48
N LEU A 86 -8.81 6.16 12.68
CA LEU A 86 -9.24 5.38 13.86
C LEU A 86 -10.72 5.58 14.20
N ASP A 87 -11.30 6.73 13.83
CA ASP A 87 -12.72 7.06 13.98
C ASP A 87 -13.60 6.59 12.80
N GLY A 88 -13.03 5.88 11.82
CA GLY A 88 -13.78 5.18 10.78
C GLY A 88 -13.98 5.95 9.47
N ARG A 89 -13.26 7.04 9.23
CA ARG A 89 -13.33 7.77 7.95
C ARG A 89 -12.41 7.18 6.91
N HIS A 90 -12.93 6.78 5.76
CA HIS A 90 -12.18 6.31 4.61
C HIS A 90 -11.44 7.47 3.93
N ILE A 91 -10.11 7.48 3.97
CA ILE A 91 -9.23 8.57 3.54
C ILE A 91 -8.30 8.21 2.38
N GLY A 92 -8.21 6.94 2.01
CA GLY A 92 -7.26 6.51 0.98
C GLY A 92 -7.26 5.01 0.76
N ASN A 93 -6.26 4.56 0.02
CA ASN A 93 -6.07 3.16 -0.36
C ASN A 93 -4.62 2.73 -0.17
N CYS A 94 -4.43 1.47 0.22
CA CYS A 94 -3.14 0.82 0.27
C CYS A 94 -3.25 -0.54 -0.42
N THR A 95 -2.26 -0.90 -1.24
CA THR A 95 -2.27 -2.19 -1.94
C THR A 95 -0.90 -2.83 -1.86
N CYS A 96 -0.85 -4.10 -1.47
CA CYS A 96 0.31 -4.96 -1.70
C CYS A 96 0.02 -5.79 -2.95
N TYR A 97 0.90 -5.75 -3.94
CA TYR A 97 0.70 -6.41 -5.23
C TYR A 97 2.02 -6.87 -5.85
N ASP A 98 1.94 -7.56 -7.00
CA ASP A 98 3.09 -8.21 -7.64
C ASP A 98 3.86 -9.09 -6.65
N ILE A 99 3.11 -9.83 -5.82
CA ILE A 99 3.67 -10.67 -4.78
C ILE A 99 4.32 -11.89 -5.44
N ASP A 100 5.63 -11.99 -5.33
CA ASP A 100 6.44 -13.09 -5.83
C ASP A 100 7.12 -13.84 -4.68
N GLY A 101 6.49 -14.92 -4.24
CA GLY A 101 7.03 -15.75 -3.15
C GLY A 101 8.31 -16.51 -3.50
N LYS A 102 8.63 -16.67 -4.81
CA LYS A 102 9.90 -17.29 -5.22
C LYS A 102 11.06 -16.31 -5.10
N LYS A 103 10.80 -15.05 -5.48
CA LYS A 103 11.75 -13.96 -5.30
C LYS A 103 11.72 -13.36 -3.89
N GLY A 104 10.71 -13.71 -3.08
CA GLY A 104 10.53 -13.18 -1.74
C GLY A 104 10.26 -11.68 -1.70
N GLU A 105 9.56 -11.13 -2.69
CA GLU A 105 9.32 -9.69 -2.81
C GLU A 105 7.87 -9.35 -3.13
N ALA A 106 7.46 -8.11 -2.81
CA ALA A 106 6.17 -7.55 -3.18
C ALA A 106 6.27 -6.05 -3.41
N GLN A 107 5.36 -5.51 -4.22
CA GLN A 107 5.25 -4.07 -4.46
C GLN A 107 4.17 -3.45 -3.57
N LEU A 108 4.45 -2.28 -2.99
CA LEU A 108 3.47 -1.45 -2.30
C LEU A 108 3.00 -0.29 -3.16
N GLY A 109 1.70 0.00 -3.09
CA GLY A 109 1.09 1.21 -3.61
C GLY A 109 0.23 1.86 -2.53
N ILE A 110 0.25 3.18 -2.46
CA ILE A 110 -0.52 3.96 -1.51
C ILE A 110 -1.06 5.23 -2.17
N MET A 111 -2.29 5.58 -1.82
CA MET A 111 -2.90 6.86 -2.11
C MET A 111 -3.64 7.35 -0.85
N ILE A 112 -3.29 8.52 -0.32
CA ILE A 112 -4.16 9.29 0.57
C ILE A 112 -4.94 10.25 -0.32
N GLY A 113 -6.18 9.89 -0.62
CA GLY A 113 -7.02 10.62 -1.57
C GLY A 113 -7.70 11.84 -0.94
N ASP A 114 -7.95 11.81 0.36
CA ASP A 114 -8.50 12.95 1.10
C ASP A 114 -7.36 13.92 1.49
N ARG A 115 -7.36 15.11 0.87
CA ARG A 115 -6.30 16.11 1.02
C ARG A 115 -6.20 16.67 2.44
N ASP A 116 -7.29 16.65 3.21
CA ASP A 116 -7.30 17.10 4.61
C ASP A 116 -6.37 16.29 5.50
N TYR A 117 -5.96 15.09 5.04
CA TYR A 117 -5.06 14.17 5.75
C TYR A 117 -3.61 14.19 5.23
N TRP A 118 -3.30 15.05 4.25
CA TRP A 118 -1.95 15.20 3.73
C TRP A 118 -1.04 15.90 4.76
N ASP A 119 0.24 15.56 4.73
CA ASP A 119 1.32 16.12 5.57
C ASP A 119 1.09 15.98 7.10
N LYS A 120 0.09 15.18 7.50
CA LYS A 120 -0.28 14.91 8.90
C LYS A 120 0.16 13.52 9.40
N GLY A 121 1.02 12.83 8.63
CA GLY A 121 1.60 11.53 9.01
C GLY A 121 0.75 10.31 8.65
N TYR A 122 -0.47 10.45 8.14
CA TYR A 122 -1.33 9.31 7.77
C TYR A 122 -0.71 8.41 6.71
N GLY A 123 -0.06 8.98 5.69
CA GLY A 123 0.65 8.20 4.68
C GLY A 123 1.81 7.40 5.26
N THR A 124 2.59 8.02 6.16
CA THR A 124 3.70 7.34 6.84
C THR A 124 3.19 6.20 7.72
N ASP A 125 2.14 6.43 8.51
CA ASP A 125 1.55 5.40 9.35
C ASP A 125 0.98 4.25 8.51
N THR A 126 0.30 4.56 7.40
CA THR A 126 -0.20 3.55 6.45
C THR A 126 0.90 2.63 5.90
N VAL A 127 2.00 3.23 5.44
CA VAL A 127 3.13 2.48 4.85
C VAL A 127 3.84 1.65 5.91
N SER A 128 4.10 2.21 7.09
CA SER A 128 4.73 1.49 8.20
C SER A 128 3.86 0.32 8.66
N THR A 129 2.56 0.56 8.91
CA THR A 129 1.60 -0.47 9.32
C THR A 129 1.53 -1.61 8.30
N MET A 130 1.52 -1.30 7.00
CA MET A 130 1.50 -2.34 5.96
C MET A 130 2.83 -3.10 5.88
N ALA A 131 3.97 -2.42 6.00
CA ALA A 131 5.28 -3.06 5.99
C ALA A 131 5.47 -3.97 7.21
N ASP A 132 5.08 -3.51 8.40
CA ASP A 132 5.10 -4.31 9.63
C ASP A 132 4.25 -5.56 9.47
N HIS A 133 3.02 -5.41 8.99
CA HIS A 133 2.14 -6.54 8.76
C HIS A 133 2.75 -7.56 7.79
N VAL A 134 3.26 -7.11 6.64
CA VAL A 134 3.87 -8.00 5.65
C VAL A 134 5.07 -8.74 6.22
N PHE A 135 6.01 -8.04 6.88
CA PHE A 135 7.19 -8.69 7.41
C PHE A 135 6.93 -9.57 8.63
N LEU A 136 5.92 -9.27 9.44
CA LEU A 136 5.53 -10.12 10.57
C LEU A 136 4.79 -11.39 10.13
N THR A 137 3.99 -11.33 9.06
CA THR A 137 3.08 -12.42 8.70
C THR A 137 3.53 -13.25 7.50
N THR A 138 4.62 -12.85 6.83
CA THR A 138 5.14 -13.54 5.65
C THR A 138 6.65 -13.78 5.73
N SER A 139 7.17 -14.61 4.83
CA SER A 139 8.62 -14.80 4.63
C SER A 139 9.22 -13.87 3.57
N LEU A 140 8.49 -12.87 3.11
CA LEU A 140 9.03 -11.91 2.16
C LEU A 140 10.21 -11.16 2.77
N HIS A 141 11.26 -10.95 1.98
CA HIS A 141 12.47 -10.27 2.45
C HIS A 141 12.66 -8.88 1.85
N ARG A 142 11.79 -8.48 0.89
CA ARG A 142 11.87 -7.20 0.20
C ARG A 142 10.49 -6.64 -0.09
N LEU A 143 10.25 -5.40 0.32
CA LEU A 143 9.17 -4.57 -0.19
C LEU A 143 9.77 -3.49 -1.09
N TYR A 144 9.14 -3.23 -2.21
CA TYR A 144 9.55 -2.15 -3.11
C TYR A 144 8.36 -1.32 -3.57
N LEU A 145 8.62 -0.14 -4.04
CA LEU A 145 7.64 0.77 -4.60
C LEU A 145 8.27 1.64 -5.68
N LYS A 146 7.43 2.28 -6.45
CA LYS A 146 7.81 3.31 -7.41
C LYS A 146 7.00 4.58 -7.15
N THR A 147 7.64 5.70 -7.24
CA THR A 147 7.00 7.03 -7.14
C THR A 147 7.58 7.94 -8.22
N LEU A 148 6.80 8.92 -8.67
CA LEU A 148 7.32 9.91 -9.61
C LEU A 148 8.52 10.66 -9.02
N ASP A 149 9.52 10.95 -9.84
CA ASP A 149 10.68 11.77 -9.44
C ASP A 149 10.25 13.16 -8.95
N SER A 150 9.13 13.67 -9.46
CA SER A 150 8.54 14.94 -9.04
C SER A 150 7.72 14.86 -7.75
N ASN A 151 7.32 13.66 -7.29
CA ASN A 151 6.49 13.50 -6.09
C ASN A 151 7.34 13.46 -4.81
N LEU A 152 7.95 14.59 -4.46
CA LEU A 152 8.84 14.73 -3.30
C LEU A 152 8.14 14.42 -1.96
N ARG A 153 6.82 14.69 -1.88
CA ARG A 153 6.03 14.36 -0.68
C ARG A 153 5.99 12.85 -0.44
N ALA A 154 5.70 12.07 -1.46
CA ALA A 154 5.69 10.61 -1.36
C ALA A 154 7.09 10.06 -1.06
N GLN A 155 8.12 10.57 -1.71
CA GLN A 155 9.51 10.17 -1.45
C GLN A 155 9.90 10.38 0.02
N LYS A 156 9.61 11.57 0.59
CA LYS A 156 9.85 11.85 2.02
C LYS A 156 9.05 10.92 2.94
N CYS A 157 7.80 10.61 2.57
CA CYS A 157 6.97 9.65 3.30
C CYS A 157 7.65 8.27 3.36
N PHE A 158 8.07 7.73 2.21
CA PHE A 158 8.72 6.43 2.12
C PHE A 158 10.07 6.38 2.83
N GLN A 159 10.89 7.43 2.72
CA GLN A 159 12.14 7.55 3.47
C GLN A 159 11.93 7.48 4.99
N LYS A 160 10.90 8.16 5.52
CA LYS A 160 10.52 8.07 6.94
C LYS A 160 10.17 6.64 7.37
N CYS A 161 9.59 5.85 6.46
CA CYS A 161 9.29 4.44 6.70
C CYS A 161 10.51 3.51 6.53
N GLY A 162 11.69 4.04 6.12
CA GLY A 162 12.93 3.30 5.95
C GLY A 162 13.20 2.78 4.55
N PHE A 163 12.35 3.13 3.58
CA PHE A 163 12.64 2.83 2.19
C PHE A 163 13.82 3.68 1.69
N THR A 164 14.71 3.05 0.95
CA THR A 164 15.88 3.68 0.34
C THR A 164 15.80 3.61 -1.19
N PRO A 165 16.31 4.62 -1.92
CA PRO A 165 16.41 4.56 -3.37
C PRO A 165 17.19 3.34 -3.84
N CYS A 166 16.68 2.65 -4.86
CA CYS A 166 17.35 1.47 -5.44
C CYS A 166 17.44 1.50 -6.97
N GLY A 167 16.95 2.55 -7.62
CA GLY A 167 17.04 2.72 -9.07
C GLY A 167 16.04 3.72 -9.61
N HIS A 168 16.03 3.84 -10.95
CA HIS A 168 15.10 4.66 -11.70
C HIS A 168 14.44 3.85 -12.80
N LEU A 169 13.21 4.20 -13.14
CA LEU A 169 12.45 3.59 -14.23
C LEU A 169 11.83 4.69 -15.09
N ARG A 170 12.00 4.59 -16.40
CA ARG A 170 11.24 5.40 -17.36
C ARG A 170 10.15 4.55 -17.99
N ARG A 171 8.90 4.96 -17.87
CA ARG A 171 7.76 4.23 -18.43
C ARG A 171 6.64 5.21 -18.81
N ASN A 172 6.07 5.05 -20.02
CA ASN A 172 4.94 5.85 -20.51
C ASN A 172 5.17 7.37 -20.39
N GLY A 173 6.37 7.86 -20.68
CA GLY A 173 6.73 9.28 -20.56
C GLY A 173 6.98 9.77 -19.13
N HIS A 174 6.79 8.96 -18.12
CA HIS A 174 7.05 9.30 -16.73
C HIS A 174 8.41 8.77 -16.25
N HIS A 175 9.02 9.51 -15.33
CA HIS A 175 10.23 9.13 -14.62
C HIS A 175 9.88 8.75 -13.19
N PHE A 176 10.33 7.57 -12.77
CA PHE A 176 10.05 7.03 -11.44
C PHE A 176 11.35 6.78 -10.69
N LEU A 177 11.36 7.16 -9.42
CA LEU A 177 12.29 6.66 -8.43
C LEU A 177 11.77 5.33 -7.91
N LEU A 178 12.63 4.30 -7.96
CA LEU A 178 12.39 3.02 -7.31
C LEU A 178 12.96 3.07 -5.90
N MET A 179 12.20 2.61 -4.93
CA MET A 179 12.64 2.55 -3.54
C MET A 179 12.33 1.17 -2.96
N GLU A 180 13.17 0.71 -2.05
CA GLU A 180 13.02 -0.59 -1.40
C GLU A 180 13.22 -0.52 0.11
N LEU A 181 12.58 -1.44 0.82
CA LEU A 181 12.80 -1.76 2.22
C LEU A 181 13.09 -3.25 2.34
N LYS A 182 14.27 -3.61 2.81
CA LYS A 182 14.65 -4.99 3.07
C LYS A 182 14.30 -5.40 4.49
N ARG A 183 13.97 -6.67 4.68
CA ARG A 183 13.67 -7.24 6.01
C ARG A 183 14.76 -6.92 7.03
N GLU A 184 16.04 -7.08 6.67
CA GLU A 184 17.15 -6.77 7.57
C GLU A 184 17.18 -5.31 8.05
N GLN A 185 16.77 -4.36 7.19
CA GLN A 185 16.66 -2.95 7.55
C GLN A 185 15.49 -2.73 8.48
N TRP A 186 14.37 -3.40 8.20
CA TRP A 186 13.17 -3.35 9.04
C TRP A 186 13.45 -3.96 10.42
N ASP A 187 14.06 -5.16 10.52
CA ASP A 187 14.42 -5.82 11.78
C ASP A 187 15.31 -4.91 12.65
N LYS A 188 16.33 -4.27 12.07
CA LYS A 188 17.19 -3.32 12.79
C LYS A 188 16.42 -2.12 13.35
N ARG A 189 15.45 -1.60 12.60
CA ARG A 189 14.61 -0.49 13.06
C ARG A 189 13.69 -0.90 14.20
N GLN A 190 13.12 -2.11 14.15
CA GLN A 190 12.29 -2.63 15.23
C GLN A 190 13.11 -2.82 16.52
N ALA A 191 14.32 -3.38 16.42
CA ALA A 191 15.22 -3.53 17.58
C ALA A 191 15.54 -2.19 18.23
N LEU A 192 15.91 -1.16 17.46
CA LEU A 192 16.19 0.19 17.99
C LEU A 192 14.96 0.85 18.62
N ALA A 193 13.76 0.59 18.09
CA ALA A 193 12.53 1.13 18.66
C ALA A 193 12.16 0.45 19.99
N HIS A 194 12.53 -0.80 20.19
CA HIS A 194 12.36 -1.55 21.45
C HIS A 194 13.35 -1.06 22.52
N ASP A 195 14.63 -0.89 22.17
CA ASP A 195 15.66 -0.42 23.11
C ASP A 195 15.33 0.97 23.66
N ASN A 196 14.85 1.89 22.78
CA ASN A 196 14.48 3.24 23.20
C ASN A 196 13.24 3.29 24.13
N ARG A 197 12.37 2.29 24.10
CA ARG A 197 11.21 2.21 25.03
C ARG A 197 11.61 1.70 26.40
N GLY A 198 12.56 0.76 26.46
CA GLY A 198 13.07 0.24 27.74
C GLY A 198 13.86 1.25 28.58
N VAL A 199 14.40 2.30 27.96
CA VAL A 199 15.15 3.37 28.65
C VAL A 199 14.23 4.44 29.27
N LEU A 200 12.97 4.52 28.85
CA LEU A 200 12.01 5.52 29.35
C LEU A 200 11.13 5.00 30.50
N GLU A 201 11.17 3.70 30.79
CA GLU A 201 10.40 3.06 31.86
C GLU A 201 11.26 2.64 33.07
N GLY A 202 12.53 2.99 33.10
CA GLY A 202 13.50 2.76 34.20
C GLY A 202 13.90 4.09 34.84
#